data_c8619e43123ffd84e672f9ea77ecec31
#
_entry.id   c8619e43123ffd84e672f9ea77ecec31
#
_cell.length_a   1.000
_cell.length_b   1.000
_cell.length_c   1.000
_cell.angle_alpha   90.00
_cell.angle_beta   90.00
_cell.angle_gamma   90.00
#
_symmetry.space_group_name_H-M   'P 1'
#
loop_
_entity.id
_entity.type
_entity.pdbx_description
1 polymer ?
#
loop_
_entity_poly.entity_id
_entity_poly.type
_entity_poly.pdbx_seq_one_letter_code
_entity_poly.pdbx_strand_id
1 'polypeptide(L)'
;MIERDKIRQKIQFMRDRLKQLESVQSMTYEDFLAQPFVLDGSLRALQVMIEAMLDIGSHIVAREGYGMPHTYADVVTTLADNGIFTKEQAGTYIAMVGFRNRIVHLYDEIDPEMVYKLITQRLDDFRGFISVIANRYL
;
A
#
# COMPACT_ATOMS: atom_id res chain seq x y z
N MET A 1 1.51 -12.42 20.06
CA MET A 1 2.27 -13.26 19.13
C MET A 1 1.90 -12.97 17.68
N ILE A 2 2.88 -12.82 16.83
CA ILE A 2 2.67 -12.53 15.40
C ILE A 2 2.17 -13.81 14.69
N GLU A 3 1.09 -13.68 13.96
CA GLU A 3 0.53 -14.78 13.14
C GLU A 3 1.17 -14.74 11.75
N ARG A 4 2.25 -15.49 11.57
CA ARG A 4 3.04 -15.48 10.33
C ARG A 4 2.22 -15.84 9.10
N ASP A 5 1.34 -16.82 9.20
CA ASP A 5 0.54 -17.25 8.04
C ASP A 5 -0.43 -16.15 7.59
N LYS A 6 -0.98 -15.40 8.52
CA LYS A 6 -1.83 -14.26 8.21
C LYS A 6 -1.05 -13.18 7.45
N ILE A 7 0.17 -12.88 7.89
CA ILE A 7 1.04 -11.93 7.20
C ILE A 7 1.41 -12.45 5.80
N ARG A 8 1.76 -13.74 5.68
CA ARG A 8 2.08 -14.34 4.37
C ARG A 8 0.92 -14.23 3.39
N GLN A 9 -0.30 -14.49 3.84
CA GLN A 9 -1.49 -14.38 3.00
C GLN A 9 -1.71 -12.95 2.51
N LYS A 10 -1.55 -11.97 3.39
CA LYS A 10 -1.69 -10.56 3.03
C LYS A 10 -0.60 -10.12 2.06
N ILE A 11 0.64 -10.55 2.28
CA ILE A 11 1.75 -10.27 1.37
C ILE A 11 1.51 -10.90 0.00
N GLN A 12 1.03 -12.14 -0.04
CA GLN A 12 0.72 -12.79 -1.32
C GLN A 12 -0.38 -12.04 -2.07
N PHE A 13 -1.40 -11.57 -1.35
CA PHE A 13 -2.44 -10.73 -1.92
C PHE A 13 -1.85 -9.45 -2.55
N MET A 14 -0.92 -8.79 -1.85
CA MET A 14 -0.23 -7.63 -2.37
C MET A 14 0.59 -7.95 -3.62
N ARG A 15 1.32 -9.06 -3.61
CA ARG A 15 2.11 -9.49 -4.77
C ARG A 15 1.24 -9.76 -5.99
N ASP A 16 0.08 -10.35 -5.80
CA ASP A 16 -0.87 -10.59 -6.89
C ASP A 16 -1.37 -9.26 -7.50
N ARG A 17 -1.66 -8.28 -6.66
CA ARG A 17 -2.07 -6.94 -7.12
C ARG A 17 -0.93 -6.22 -7.84
N LEU A 18 0.30 -6.31 -7.30
CA LEU A 18 1.48 -5.76 -7.96
C LEU A 18 1.66 -6.33 -9.38
N LYS A 19 1.47 -7.63 -9.52
CA LYS A 19 1.58 -8.30 -10.81
C LYS A 19 0.56 -7.76 -11.82
N GLN A 20 -0.68 -7.53 -11.36
CA GLN A 20 -1.71 -6.90 -12.20
C GLN A 20 -1.31 -5.48 -12.62
N LEU A 21 -0.77 -4.68 -11.70
CA LEU A 21 -0.34 -3.32 -12.00
C LEU A 21 0.89 -3.26 -12.90
N GLU A 22 1.77 -4.26 -12.83
CA GLU A 22 2.92 -4.36 -13.74
C GLU A 22 2.47 -4.44 -15.20
N SER A 23 1.34 -5.05 -15.50
CA SER A 23 0.80 -5.10 -16.86
C SER A 23 0.40 -3.70 -17.38
N VAL A 24 0.10 -2.78 -16.48
CA VAL A 24 -0.23 -1.40 -16.82
C VAL A 24 1.02 -0.57 -17.10
N GLN A 25 2.17 -0.93 -16.52
CA GLN A 25 3.43 -0.19 -16.69
C GLN A 25 3.88 -0.10 -18.14
N SER A 26 3.57 -1.11 -18.96
CA SER A 26 3.95 -1.13 -20.37
C SER A 26 3.00 -0.34 -21.28
N MET A 27 1.88 0.13 -20.75
CA MET A 27 0.93 0.94 -21.51
C MET A 27 1.43 2.39 -21.63
N THR A 28 1.15 3.03 -22.76
CA THR A 28 1.32 4.48 -22.85
C THR A 28 0.24 5.17 -22.02
N TYR A 29 0.46 6.42 -21.66
CA TYR A 29 -0.54 7.19 -20.95
C TYR A 29 -1.83 7.36 -21.79
N GLU A 30 -1.68 7.53 -23.10
CA GLU A 30 -2.83 7.61 -24.02
C GLU A 30 -3.67 6.34 -23.96
N ASP A 31 -3.04 5.17 -24.04
CA ASP A 31 -3.74 3.89 -23.96
C ASP A 31 -4.38 3.68 -22.60
N PHE A 32 -3.71 4.09 -21.53
CA PHE A 32 -4.24 4.04 -20.18
C PHE A 32 -5.53 4.87 -20.06
N LEU A 33 -5.53 6.09 -20.57
CA LEU A 33 -6.70 6.96 -20.56
C LEU A 33 -7.84 6.44 -21.45
N ALA A 34 -7.51 5.76 -22.55
CA ALA A 34 -8.50 5.25 -23.48
C ALA A 34 -9.27 4.04 -22.94
N GLN A 35 -8.86 3.47 -21.81
CA GLN A 35 -9.46 2.27 -21.23
C GLN A 35 -9.93 2.53 -19.79
N PRO A 36 -11.17 3.05 -19.63
CA PRO A 36 -11.67 3.41 -18.29
C PRO A 36 -11.64 2.28 -17.27
N PHE A 37 -11.85 1.03 -17.69
CA PHE A 37 -11.78 -0.11 -16.78
C PHE A 37 -10.36 -0.37 -16.26
N VAL A 38 -9.34 0.00 -17.03
CA VAL A 38 -7.94 -0.10 -16.57
C VAL A 38 -7.68 0.91 -15.45
N LEU A 39 -8.16 2.13 -15.60
CA LEU A 39 -8.07 3.13 -14.54
C LEU A 39 -8.83 2.67 -13.28
N ASP A 40 -10.07 2.24 -13.43
CA ASP A 40 -10.89 1.78 -12.29
C ASP A 40 -10.27 0.57 -11.61
N GLY A 41 -9.79 -0.40 -12.37
CA GLY A 41 -9.11 -1.58 -11.85
C GLY A 41 -7.81 -1.23 -11.15
N SER A 42 -7.06 -0.28 -11.69
CA SER A 42 -5.81 0.22 -11.09
C SER A 42 -6.07 0.90 -9.75
N LEU A 43 -7.08 1.75 -9.67
CA LEU A 43 -7.47 2.41 -8.42
C LEU A 43 -7.87 1.38 -7.37
N ARG A 44 -8.65 0.38 -7.75
CA ARG A 44 -9.04 -0.69 -6.82
C ARG A 44 -7.84 -1.49 -6.35
N ALA A 45 -6.93 -1.86 -7.26
CA ALA A 45 -5.73 -2.61 -6.90
C ALA A 45 -4.84 -1.82 -5.92
N LEU A 46 -4.65 -0.52 -6.17
CA LEU A 46 -3.88 0.34 -5.27
C LEU A 46 -4.56 0.45 -3.90
N GLN A 47 -5.87 0.68 -3.87
CA GLN A 47 -6.63 0.78 -2.64
C GLN A 47 -6.48 -0.47 -1.77
N VAL A 48 -6.73 -1.65 -2.34
CA VAL A 48 -6.71 -2.89 -1.55
C VAL A 48 -5.30 -3.30 -1.16
N MET A 49 -4.27 -2.94 -1.93
CA MET A 49 -2.89 -3.14 -1.50
C MET A 49 -2.55 -2.29 -0.28
N ILE A 50 -2.93 -1.02 -0.30
CA ILE A 50 -2.68 -0.12 0.85
C ILE A 50 -3.46 -0.63 2.07
N GLU A 51 -4.70 -1.08 1.89
CA GLU A 51 -5.48 -1.67 2.98
C GLU A 51 -4.81 -2.93 3.54
N ALA A 52 -4.24 -3.78 2.69
CA ALA A 52 -3.48 -4.95 3.14
C ALA A 52 -2.23 -4.56 3.94
N MET A 53 -1.51 -3.51 3.51
CA MET A 53 -0.38 -2.96 4.28
C MET A 53 -0.82 -2.53 5.68
N LEU A 54 -1.94 -1.84 5.76
CA LEU A 54 -2.47 -1.33 7.03
C LEU A 54 -2.99 -2.45 7.92
N ASP A 55 -3.57 -3.49 7.34
CA ASP A 55 -3.98 -4.68 8.09
C ASP A 55 -2.77 -5.39 8.70
N ILE A 56 -1.70 -5.54 7.92
CA ILE A 56 -0.44 -6.10 8.43
C ILE A 56 0.10 -5.24 9.56
N GLY A 57 0.17 -3.93 9.35
CA GLY A 57 0.68 -3.00 10.36
C GLY A 57 -0.14 -3.01 11.64
N SER A 58 -1.46 -3.02 11.53
CA SER A 58 -2.37 -3.07 12.69
C SER A 58 -2.20 -4.38 13.46
N HIS A 59 -2.01 -5.50 12.76
CA HIS A 59 -1.76 -6.79 13.38
C HIS A 59 -0.47 -6.75 14.21
N ILE A 60 0.60 -6.21 13.64
CA ILE A 60 1.90 -6.10 14.32
C ILE A 60 1.77 -5.21 15.57
N VAL A 61 1.17 -4.04 15.44
CA VAL A 61 0.96 -3.11 16.56
C VAL A 61 0.21 -3.81 17.70
N ALA A 62 -0.85 -4.52 17.40
CA ALA A 62 -1.66 -5.22 18.39
C ALA A 62 -0.89 -6.36 19.05
N ARG A 63 -0.21 -7.19 18.27
CA ARG A 63 0.47 -8.39 18.79
C ARG A 63 1.77 -8.06 19.52
N GLU A 64 2.44 -6.98 19.13
CA GLU A 64 3.65 -6.54 19.82
C GLU A 64 3.35 -5.65 21.03
N GLY A 65 2.10 -5.28 21.24
CA GLY A 65 1.71 -4.43 22.37
C GLY A 65 2.19 -3.00 22.24
N TYR A 66 2.25 -2.45 21.03
CA TYR A 66 2.74 -1.09 20.78
C TYR A 66 1.70 0.01 21.04
N GLY A 67 0.52 -0.35 21.50
CA GLY A 67 -0.52 0.60 21.83
C GLY A 67 -1.77 0.45 20.97
N MET A 68 -2.63 1.46 21.02
CA MET A 68 -3.91 1.48 20.31
C MET A 68 -3.95 2.69 19.38
N PRO A 69 -3.50 2.57 18.14
CA PRO A 69 -3.56 3.69 17.20
C PRO A 69 -5.00 4.05 16.86
N HIS A 70 -5.27 5.34 16.71
CA HIS A 70 -6.61 5.85 16.43
C HIS A 70 -6.88 5.98 14.92
N THR A 71 -5.83 6.10 14.11
CA THR A 71 -5.94 6.27 12.66
C THR A 71 -4.94 5.35 11.97
N TYR A 72 -5.11 5.18 10.67
CA TYR A 72 -4.14 4.43 9.87
C TYR A 72 -2.76 5.11 9.83
N ALA A 73 -2.73 6.44 9.80
CA ALA A 73 -1.47 7.17 9.89
C ALA A 73 -0.76 6.88 11.22
N ASP A 74 -1.51 6.76 12.32
CA ASP A 74 -0.96 6.40 13.63
C ASP A 74 -0.36 4.99 13.63
N VAL A 75 -0.93 4.05 12.89
CA VAL A 75 -0.35 2.71 12.73
C VAL A 75 1.07 2.81 12.17
N VAL A 76 1.24 3.58 11.10
CA VAL A 76 2.55 3.78 10.47
C VAL A 76 3.52 4.46 11.43
N THR A 77 3.10 5.54 12.07
CA THR A 77 3.93 6.28 13.02
C THR A 77 4.36 5.41 14.20
N THR A 78 3.42 4.62 14.74
CA THR A 78 3.72 3.69 15.83
C THR A 78 4.79 2.67 15.44
N LEU A 79 4.70 2.11 14.25
CA LEU A 79 5.71 1.16 13.76
C LEU A 79 7.07 1.84 13.54
N ALA A 80 7.09 3.07 13.05
CA ALA A 80 8.32 3.84 12.90
C ALA A 80 8.95 4.14 14.26
N ASP A 81 8.13 4.54 15.24
CA ASP A 81 8.60 4.82 16.60
C ASP A 81 9.21 3.58 17.28
N ASN A 82 8.80 2.40 16.86
CA ASN A 82 9.33 1.13 17.37
C ASN A 82 10.41 0.51 16.46
N GLY A 83 10.94 1.29 15.53
CA GLY A 83 12.08 0.90 14.72
C GLY A 83 11.79 -0.04 13.56
N ILE A 84 10.50 -0.26 13.22
CA ILE A 84 10.12 -1.13 12.10
C ILE A 84 10.35 -0.43 10.76
N PHE A 85 10.05 0.87 10.70
CA PHE A 85 10.26 1.71 9.52
C PHE A 85 11.23 2.84 9.83
N THR A 86 11.98 3.27 8.82
CA THR A 86 12.73 4.54 8.87
C THR A 86 11.75 5.71 8.77
N LYS A 87 12.23 6.91 9.09
CA LYS A 87 11.42 8.14 8.91
C LYS A 87 10.99 8.33 7.46
N GLU A 88 11.88 8.04 6.53
CA GLU A 88 11.61 8.16 5.10
C GLU A 88 10.51 7.17 4.67
N GLN A 89 10.65 5.91 5.09
CA GLN A 89 9.64 4.88 4.81
C GLN A 89 8.28 5.28 5.41
N ALA A 90 8.26 5.74 6.66
CA ALA A 90 7.03 6.18 7.31
C ALA A 90 6.35 7.32 6.54
N GLY A 91 7.12 8.30 6.08
CA GLY A 91 6.59 9.39 5.25
C GLY A 91 5.93 8.90 3.98
N THR A 92 6.57 7.95 3.30
CA THR A 92 6.02 7.31 2.10
C THR A 92 4.71 6.58 2.40
N TYR A 93 4.68 5.79 3.46
CA TYR A 93 3.49 4.99 3.81
C TYR A 93 2.34 5.88 4.31
N ILE A 94 2.63 6.98 5.01
CA ILE A 94 1.61 7.96 5.40
C ILE A 94 1.01 8.63 4.15
N ALA A 95 1.82 8.94 3.16
CA ALA A 95 1.33 9.47 1.89
C ALA A 95 0.41 8.48 1.17
N MET A 96 0.72 7.18 1.24
CA MET A 96 -0.14 6.12 0.70
C MET A 96 -1.48 6.05 1.43
N VAL A 97 -1.49 6.22 2.75
CA VAL A 97 -2.73 6.30 3.54
C VAL A 97 -3.60 7.46 3.04
N GLY A 98 -2.99 8.62 2.83
CA GLY A 98 -3.69 9.79 2.29
C GLY A 98 -4.29 9.52 0.92
N PHE A 99 -3.54 8.86 0.04
CA PHE A 99 -4.02 8.49 -1.28
C PHE A 99 -5.18 7.49 -1.21
N ARG A 100 -5.08 6.49 -0.36
CA ARG A 100 -6.18 5.52 -0.13
C ARG A 100 -7.45 6.24 0.34
N ASN A 101 -7.32 7.18 1.26
CA ASN A 101 -8.47 7.95 1.75
C ASN A 101 -9.11 8.77 0.63
N ARG A 102 -8.31 9.33 -0.26
CA ARG A 102 -8.82 10.05 -1.44
C ARG A 102 -9.58 9.12 -2.39
N ILE A 103 -9.07 7.91 -2.63
CA ILE A 103 -9.79 6.93 -3.45
C ILE A 103 -11.16 6.62 -2.84
N VAL A 104 -11.21 6.41 -1.53
CA VAL A 104 -12.45 6.02 -0.84
C VAL A 104 -13.47 7.17 -0.78
N HIS A 105 -13.01 8.39 -0.51
CA HIS A 105 -13.90 9.53 -0.23
C HIS A 105 -14.06 10.51 -1.38
N LEU A 106 -13.09 10.57 -2.31
CA LEU A 106 -13.03 11.56 -3.38
C LEU A 106 -12.71 10.90 -4.73
N TYR A 107 -13.28 9.73 -4.99
CA TYR A 107 -12.96 8.91 -6.16
C TYR A 107 -13.02 9.71 -7.47
N ASP A 108 -14.05 10.54 -7.66
CA ASP A 108 -14.26 11.30 -8.89
C ASP A 108 -13.23 12.43 -9.07
N GLU A 109 -12.50 12.78 -8.02
CA GLU A 109 -11.50 13.86 -8.04
C GLU A 109 -10.07 13.36 -8.23
N ILE A 110 -9.87 12.05 -8.40
CA ILE A 110 -8.54 11.48 -8.59
C ILE A 110 -8.04 11.78 -10.00
N ASP A 111 -6.86 12.39 -10.08
CA ASP A 111 -6.21 12.69 -11.36
C ASP A 111 -5.64 11.40 -11.98
N PRO A 112 -6.10 11.00 -13.17
CA PRO A 112 -5.56 9.80 -13.84
C PRO A 112 -4.05 9.86 -14.09
N GLU A 113 -3.50 11.05 -14.36
CA GLU A 113 -2.06 11.22 -14.56
C GLU A 113 -1.28 10.84 -13.29
N MET A 114 -1.78 11.22 -12.12
CA MET A 114 -1.16 10.87 -10.85
C MET A 114 -1.16 9.36 -10.64
N VAL A 115 -2.28 8.69 -10.97
CA VAL A 115 -2.40 7.24 -10.87
C VAL A 115 -1.40 6.55 -11.80
N TYR A 116 -1.30 7.01 -13.03
CA TYR A 116 -0.37 6.47 -14.02
C TYR A 116 1.08 6.64 -13.56
N LYS A 117 1.46 7.82 -13.06
CA LYS A 117 2.80 8.06 -12.52
C LYS A 117 3.11 7.16 -11.33
N LEU A 118 2.15 6.95 -10.46
CA LEU A 118 2.33 6.08 -9.30
C LEU A 118 2.62 4.65 -9.75
N ILE A 119 1.86 4.14 -10.72
CA ILE A 119 2.05 2.77 -11.24
C ILE A 119 3.38 2.63 -11.98
N THR A 120 3.78 3.63 -12.77
CA THR A 120 5.00 3.54 -13.57
C THR A 120 6.26 3.85 -12.78
N GLN A 121 6.18 4.57 -11.66
CA GLN A 121 7.36 5.09 -10.96
C GLN A 121 7.47 4.69 -9.50
N ARG A 122 6.39 4.24 -8.84
CA ARG A 122 6.35 4.09 -7.40
C ARG A 122 5.96 2.70 -6.89
N LEU A 123 5.83 1.69 -7.74
CA LEU A 123 5.49 0.34 -7.26
C LEU A 123 6.55 -0.26 -6.33
N ASP A 124 7.80 0.19 -6.44
CA ASP A 124 8.87 -0.26 -5.53
C ASP A 124 8.63 0.13 -4.08
N ASP A 125 7.81 1.16 -3.81
CA ASP A 125 7.45 1.51 -2.44
C ASP A 125 6.65 0.37 -1.78
N PHE A 126 5.79 -0.29 -2.52
CA PHE A 126 5.06 -1.48 -2.03
C PHE A 126 6.01 -2.67 -1.82
N ARG A 127 6.93 -2.89 -2.76
CA ARG A 127 7.92 -3.96 -2.64
C ARG A 127 8.84 -3.74 -1.45
N GLY A 128 9.21 -2.48 -1.19
CA GLY A 128 10.00 -2.10 -0.02
C GLY A 128 9.28 -2.43 1.29
N PHE A 129 7.99 -2.14 1.37
CA PHE A 129 7.18 -2.53 2.53
C PHE A 129 7.19 -4.05 2.73
N ILE A 130 6.93 -4.80 1.67
CA ILE A 130 6.95 -6.28 1.73
C ILE A 130 8.30 -6.79 2.23
N SER A 131 9.40 -6.23 1.73
CA SER A 131 10.74 -6.61 2.15
C SER A 131 10.97 -6.37 3.64
N VAL A 132 10.60 -5.21 4.14
CA VAL A 132 10.75 -4.87 5.56
C VAL A 132 10.00 -5.87 6.43
N ILE A 133 8.76 -6.15 6.08
CA ILE A 133 7.92 -7.07 6.87
C ILE A 133 8.44 -8.51 6.77
N ALA A 134 8.77 -8.97 5.56
CA ALA A 134 9.25 -10.33 5.36
C ALA A 134 10.58 -10.58 6.09
N ASN A 135 11.51 -9.65 6.00
CA ASN A 135 12.82 -9.77 6.65
C ASN A 135 12.72 -9.78 8.17
N ARG A 136 11.73 -9.09 8.73
CA ARG A 136 11.60 -8.99 10.19
C ARG A 136 10.74 -10.08 10.79
N TYR A 137 9.67 -10.52 10.13
CA TYR A 137 8.65 -11.40 10.71
C TYR A 137 8.54 -12.76 10.02
N LEU A 138 9.11 -12.93 8.87
CA LEU A 138 9.04 -14.16 8.11
C LEU A 138 10.41 -14.76 7.84
#